data_b68c1c470f600f2e6d4ff50df539889c
#
_entry.id   b68c1c470f600f2e6d4ff50df539889c
#
_cell.length_a   1.000
_cell.length_b   1.000
_cell.length_c   1.000
_cell.angle_alpha   90.00
_cell.angle_beta   90.00
_cell.angle_gamma   90.00
#
_symmetry.space_group_name_H-M   'P 1'
#
loop_
_entity.id
_entity.type
_entity.pdbx_description
1 polymer ?
#
loop_
_entity_poly.entity_id
_entity_poly.type
_entity_poly.pdbx_seq_one_letter_code
_entity_poly.pdbx_strand_id
1 'polypeptide(L)'
;MGDLANFKEKKLGFGCMRLPVVNGDMEQIDDELFCKMIDTFMERGFTYVDTAYPYHNQKSEGAVKRCLVDRYPREKFYLADKMPVWNVKEYADYEKIFNEQLERCGVEYFDFYLLHAMNKARVAETEELGGYEFVQKMKAEGKIKHIGFSFHDTADALDEILKNHPEMEFVQLQINYYDWESENVQSRKCYETAVKYGVPVIVMEPVKGGTLANLAPEAAEVLKGLDEDASYASFAVRYVASLDNVFMVLSGMSDYEQLVDNTSYMKEFVPLSEAEQEGIAKVVEALAKLPTIACTKCRYCVDGCPQNINIPGLFQAYNNVVQFGDNAVTRRSYKQAIKDRGLASSCVKCGLCEEQCPQHLEIRELLEKVAEVFE
;
A
#
# COMPACT_ATOMS: atom_id res chain seq x y z
N MET A 1 -1.06 -4.07 26.94
CA MET A 1 -1.40 -3.22 25.78
C MET A 1 -0.36 -2.13 25.71
N GLY A 2 0.43 -2.12 24.67
CA GLY A 2 1.60 -1.26 24.57
C GLY A 2 1.23 0.21 24.38
N ASP A 3 2.22 1.05 24.57
CA ASP A 3 2.19 2.53 24.57
C ASP A 3 1.73 3.17 23.23
N LEU A 4 1.47 2.34 22.17
CA LEU A 4 1.13 2.79 20.81
C LEU A 4 -0.24 3.46 20.69
N ALA A 5 -1.20 3.13 21.56
CA ALA A 5 -2.49 3.84 21.58
C ALA A 5 -2.34 5.32 21.99
N ASN A 6 -1.22 5.67 22.63
CA ASN A 6 -0.86 7.03 23.04
C ASN A 6 0.32 7.60 22.22
N PHE A 7 0.59 7.05 21.04
CA PHE A 7 1.65 7.54 20.18
C PHE A 7 1.36 8.99 19.78
N LYS A 8 2.21 9.93 20.21
CA LYS A 8 1.95 11.38 20.13
C LYS A 8 2.53 12.05 18.90
N GLU A 9 3.17 11.27 18.03
CA GLU A 9 3.76 11.80 16.81
C GLU A 9 2.68 12.19 15.80
N LYS A 10 3.07 13.00 14.82
CA LYS A 10 2.19 13.35 13.71
C LYS A 10 1.86 12.11 12.90
N LYS A 11 0.59 11.93 12.56
CA LYS A 11 0.06 10.70 11.94
C LYS A 11 0.52 10.42 10.50
N LEU A 12 1.46 11.17 9.92
CA LEU A 12 2.00 10.93 8.58
C LEU A 12 3.39 10.30 8.66
N GLY A 13 3.55 9.13 8.05
CA GLY A 13 4.82 8.43 7.86
C GLY A 13 5.29 8.49 6.40
N PHE A 14 6.60 8.55 6.18
CA PHE A 14 7.22 8.48 4.85
C PHE A 14 7.37 7.01 4.43
N GLY A 15 6.56 6.58 3.44
CA GLY A 15 6.64 5.23 2.87
C GLY A 15 7.68 5.15 1.74
N CYS A 16 8.74 4.38 1.93
CA CYS A 16 9.87 4.29 0.98
C CYS A 16 9.67 3.29 -0.17
N MET A 17 8.46 2.77 -0.39
CA MET A 17 8.17 1.89 -1.52
C MET A 17 8.18 2.62 -2.89
N ARG A 18 7.99 3.95 -2.89
CA ARG A 18 7.90 4.77 -4.10
C ARG A 18 8.79 6.00 -4.00
N LEU A 19 10.09 5.78 -3.69
CA LEU A 19 11.08 6.84 -3.66
C LEU A 19 11.24 7.48 -5.05
N PRO A 20 11.70 8.75 -5.13
CA PRO A 20 12.06 9.36 -6.40
C PRO A 20 13.16 8.56 -7.09
N VAL A 21 13.03 8.38 -8.41
CA VAL A 21 13.95 7.57 -9.21
C VAL A 21 14.37 8.32 -10.47
N VAL A 22 15.60 8.07 -10.91
CA VAL A 22 16.15 8.67 -12.14
C VAL A 22 15.57 7.94 -13.36
N ASN A 23 15.01 8.66 -14.31
CA ASN A 23 14.48 8.15 -15.57
C ASN A 23 13.47 6.99 -15.44
N GLY A 24 12.80 6.87 -14.29
CA GLY A 24 11.84 5.80 -14.02
C GLY A 24 12.46 4.43 -13.71
N ASP A 25 13.77 4.37 -13.54
CA ASP A 25 14.48 3.14 -13.14
C ASP A 25 14.38 2.93 -11.62
N MET A 26 13.64 1.89 -11.23
CA MET A 26 13.39 1.57 -9.82
C MET A 26 14.66 1.23 -9.02
N GLU A 27 15.78 0.93 -9.68
CA GLU A 27 17.05 0.65 -9.03
C GLU A 27 17.93 1.90 -8.85
N GLN A 28 17.60 2.98 -9.55
CA GLN A 28 18.34 4.24 -9.49
C GLN A 28 17.55 5.30 -8.70
N ILE A 29 17.63 5.21 -7.37
CA ILE A 29 17.01 6.21 -6.49
C ILE A 29 17.70 7.54 -6.70
N ASP A 30 16.92 8.63 -6.83
CA ASP A 30 17.41 10.01 -6.83
C ASP A 30 17.70 10.43 -5.38
N ASP A 31 18.91 10.13 -4.91
CA ASP A 31 19.31 10.42 -3.54
C ASP A 31 19.31 11.93 -3.24
N GLU A 32 19.61 12.81 -4.22
CA GLU A 32 19.60 14.26 -4.01
C GLU A 32 18.19 14.74 -3.69
N LEU A 33 17.22 14.33 -4.50
CA LEU A 33 15.82 14.65 -4.28
C LEU A 33 15.28 13.99 -3.02
N PHE A 34 15.59 12.71 -2.77
CA PHE A 34 15.12 12.01 -1.58
C PHE A 34 15.68 12.63 -0.30
N CYS A 35 16.97 12.97 -0.25
CA CYS A 35 17.55 13.65 0.92
C CYS A 35 16.88 15.01 1.17
N LYS A 36 16.61 15.81 0.12
CA LYS A 36 15.87 17.07 0.23
C LYS A 36 14.45 16.87 0.77
N MET A 37 13.78 15.79 0.33
CA MET A 37 12.45 15.44 0.84
C MET A 37 12.49 15.05 2.32
N ILE A 38 13.45 14.24 2.74
CA ILE A 38 13.67 13.90 4.15
C ILE A 38 13.93 15.15 4.99
N ASP A 39 14.77 16.07 4.52
CA ASP A 39 15.04 17.32 5.26
C ASP A 39 13.75 18.10 5.53
N THR A 40 12.94 18.31 4.48
CA THR A 40 11.67 19.04 4.63
C THR A 40 10.67 18.27 5.53
N PHE A 41 10.63 16.93 5.45
CA PHE A 41 9.78 16.08 6.29
C PHE A 41 10.14 16.25 7.77
N MET A 42 11.42 16.14 8.10
CA MET A 42 11.94 16.31 9.45
C MET A 42 11.77 17.74 9.98
N GLU A 43 12.05 18.76 9.17
CA GLU A 43 11.87 20.17 9.52
C GLU A 43 10.40 20.51 9.84
N ARG A 44 9.44 19.85 9.16
CA ARG A 44 8.01 19.99 9.43
C ARG A 44 7.54 19.19 10.66
N GLY A 45 8.46 18.49 11.32
CA GLY A 45 8.25 17.76 12.58
C GLY A 45 7.59 16.41 12.39
N PHE A 46 7.75 15.77 11.24
CA PHE A 46 7.39 14.38 11.01
C PHE A 46 8.61 13.49 11.28
N THR A 47 8.38 12.29 11.79
CA THR A 47 9.47 11.48 12.38
C THR A 47 9.47 10.02 11.95
N TYR A 48 8.38 9.51 11.35
CA TYR A 48 8.21 8.09 11.03
C TYR A 48 8.59 7.78 9.57
N VAL A 49 9.54 6.87 9.37
CA VAL A 49 9.99 6.42 8.04
C VAL A 49 9.86 4.90 7.94
N ASP A 50 9.23 4.42 6.87
CA ASP A 50 8.91 3.01 6.64
C ASP A 50 9.61 2.49 5.38
N THR A 51 10.46 1.49 5.54
CA THR A 51 11.11 0.78 4.43
C THR A 51 10.78 -0.72 4.46
N ALA A 52 11.35 -1.49 3.56
CA ALA A 52 11.32 -2.94 3.56
C ALA A 52 12.44 -3.51 2.68
N TYR A 53 12.90 -4.71 3.03
CA TYR A 53 13.95 -5.46 2.33
C TYR A 53 13.81 -5.49 0.79
N PRO A 54 12.61 -5.77 0.18
CA PRO A 54 12.48 -5.87 -1.27
C PRO A 54 12.32 -4.53 -2.00
N TYR A 55 12.17 -3.41 -1.29
CA TYR A 55 11.87 -2.13 -1.93
C TYR A 55 13.02 -1.65 -2.82
N HIS A 56 12.68 -1.17 -4.02
CA HIS A 56 13.64 -0.71 -5.01
C HIS A 56 14.75 -1.75 -5.29
N ASN A 57 14.38 -3.02 -5.48
CA ASN A 57 15.32 -4.12 -5.63
C ASN A 57 16.42 -4.11 -4.55
N GLN A 58 16.00 -3.98 -3.28
CA GLN A 58 16.88 -3.94 -2.09
C GLN A 58 17.79 -2.70 -2.00
N LYS A 59 17.41 -1.58 -2.68
CA LYS A 59 18.18 -0.32 -2.61
C LYS A 59 17.60 0.67 -1.60
N SER A 60 16.34 0.51 -1.19
CA SER A 60 15.63 1.45 -0.32
C SER A 60 16.29 1.60 1.05
N GLU A 61 16.69 0.51 1.69
CA GLU A 61 17.38 0.51 3.00
C GLU A 61 18.66 1.35 2.96
N GLY A 62 19.50 1.17 1.92
CA GLY A 62 20.71 1.96 1.73
C GLY A 62 20.44 3.44 1.44
N ALA A 63 19.34 3.78 0.75
CA ALA A 63 18.94 5.16 0.54
C ALA A 63 18.47 5.81 1.84
N VAL A 64 17.70 5.09 2.67
CA VAL A 64 17.31 5.52 4.02
C VAL A 64 18.55 5.78 4.88
N LYS A 65 19.55 4.89 4.82
CA LYS A 65 20.82 5.12 5.51
C LYS A 65 21.43 6.46 5.10
N ARG A 66 21.64 6.68 3.80
CA ARG A 66 22.31 7.90 3.28
C ARG A 66 21.54 9.20 3.54
N CYS A 67 20.21 9.16 3.41
CA CYS A 67 19.39 10.38 3.47
C CYS A 67 18.79 10.67 4.84
N LEU A 68 18.68 9.68 5.72
CA LEU A 68 18.14 9.85 7.07
C LEU A 68 19.19 9.52 8.14
N VAL A 69 19.64 8.24 8.21
CA VAL A 69 20.41 7.74 9.35
C VAL A 69 21.77 8.40 9.50
N ASP A 70 22.50 8.60 8.41
CA ASP A 70 23.83 9.25 8.42
C ASP A 70 23.75 10.79 8.66
N ARG A 71 22.52 11.37 8.66
CA ARG A 71 22.32 12.84 8.69
C ARG A 71 21.60 13.36 9.93
N TYR A 72 20.85 12.50 10.61
CA TYR A 72 20.04 12.87 11.78
C TYR A 72 20.40 12.02 13.00
N PRO A 73 20.38 12.58 14.22
CA PRO A 73 20.52 11.79 15.44
C PRO A 73 19.44 10.70 15.53
N ARG A 74 19.83 9.49 15.96
CA ARG A 74 18.97 8.29 15.94
C ARG A 74 17.65 8.46 16.71
N GLU A 75 17.68 9.25 17.76
CA GLU A 75 16.52 9.55 18.61
C GLU A 75 15.53 10.56 18.02
N LYS A 76 15.82 11.12 16.83
CA LYS A 76 14.96 12.10 16.15
C LYS A 76 13.97 11.50 15.19
N PHE A 77 14.07 10.22 14.93
CA PHE A 77 13.17 9.54 13.99
C PHE A 77 12.84 8.12 14.44
N TYR A 78 11.72 7.63 13.99
CA TYR A 78 11.30 6.24 14.08
C TYR A 78 11.53 5.56 12.75
N LEU A 79 12.20 4.40 12.76
CA LEU A 79 12.47 3.60 11.57
C LEU A 79 11.72 2.27 11.65
N ALA A 80 10.93 2.01 10.62
CA ALA A 80 10.27 0.72 10.43
C ALA A 80 10.91 -0.06 9.28
N ASP A 81 11.11 -1.37 9.49
CA ASP A 81 11.53 -2.30 8.46
C ASP A 81 10.76 -3.62 8.54
N LYS A 82 10.90 -4.50 7.55
CA LYS A 82 10.04 -5.67 7.41
C LYS A 82 10.81 -6.92 7.01
N MET A 83 10.61 -8.02 7.75
CA MET A 83 11.13 -9.34 7.43
C MET A 83 10.45 -9.92 6.19
N PRO A 84 11.16 -10.17 5.09
CA PRO A 84 10.60 -10.83 3.91
C PRO A 84 10.41 -12.33 4.18
N VAL A 85 9.31 -12.70 4.86
CA VAL A 85 9.07 -14.09 5.35
C VAL A 85 9.15 -15.15 4.26
N TRP A 86 8.85 -14.81 3.00
CA TRP A 86 8.97 -15.71 1.85
C TRP A 86 10.41 -16.02 1.41
N ASN A 87 11.40 -15.31 1.94
CA ASN A 87 12.82 -15.57 1.71
C ASN A 87 13.43 -16.52 2.77
N VAL A 88 12.69 -16.77 3.84
CA VAL A 88 13.12 -17.63 4.96
C VAL A 88 12.81 -19.09 4.61
N LYS A 89 13.79 -19.97 4.78
CA LYS A 89 13.66 -21.42 4.56
C LYS A 89 13.98 -22.23 5.81
N GLU A 90 14.74 -21.66 6.72
CA GLU A 90 15.07 -22.21 8.02
C GLU A 90 15.23 -21.09 9.07
N TYR A 91 15.15 -21.43 10.36
CA TYR A 91 15.21 -20.44 11.43
C TYR A 91 16.44 -19.51 11.37
N ALA A 92 17.60 -20.04 10.96
CA ALA A 92 18.83 -19.27 10.84
C ALA A 92 18.77 -18.12 9.80
N ASP A 93 17.90 -18.23 8.80
CA ASP A 93 17.71 -17.19 7.79
C ASP A 93 17.13 -15.91 8.39
N TYR A 94 16.28 -15.99 9.43
CA TYR A 94 15.76 -14.82 10.11
C TYR A 94 16.86 -13.92 10.68
N GLU A 95 17.82 -14.52 11.41
CA GLU A 95 18.93 -13.76 12.01
C GLU A 95 19.85 -13.17 10.94
N LYS A 96 20.12 -13.93 9.88
CA LYS A 96 20.94 -13.48 8.74
C LYS A 96 20.31 -12.27 8.06
N ILE A 97 19.04 -12.36 7.65
CA ILE A 97 18.31 -11.28 6.96
C ILE A 97 18.19 -10.05 7.88
N PHE A 98 17.86 -10.25 9.13
CA PHE A 98 17.72 -9.16 10.10
C PHE A 98 19.01 -8.37 10.30
N ASN A 99 20.14 -9.07 10.45
CA ASN A 99 21.47 -8.44 10.59
C ASN A 99 21.87 -7.71 9.30
N GLU A 100 21.55 -8.27 8.12
CA GLU A 100 21.75 -7.61 6.83
C GLU A 100 20.94 -6.31 6.72
N GLN A 101 19.70 -6.28 7.20
CA GLN A 101 18.85 -5.08 7.24
C GLN A 101 19.41 -4.01 8.19
N LEU A 102 19.87 -4.40 9.39
CA LEU A 102 20.55 -3.48 10.32
C LEU A 102 21.79 -2.84 9.68
N GLU A 103 22.60 -3.63 8.99
CA GLU A 103 23.79 -3.15 8.29
C GLU A 103 23.44 -2.19 7.14
N ARG A 104 22.47 -2.56 6.30
CA ARG A 104 22.03 -1.75 5.15
C ARG A 104 21.42 -0.43 5.58
N CYS A 105 20.60 -0.45 6.63
CA CYS A 105 20.04 0.76 7.22
C CYS A 105 21.07 1.55 8.06
N GLY A 106 22.16 0.93 8.51
CA GLY A 106 23.16 1.54 9.37
C GLY A 106 22.68 1.83 10.78
N VAL A 107 21.84 0.97 11.35
CA VAL A 107 21.26 1.13 12.69
C VAL A 107 21.52 -0.09 13.56
N GLU A 108 21.44 0.08 14.89
CA GLU A 108 21.58 -1.00 15.86
C GLU A 108 20.24 -1.62 16.26
N TYR A 109 19.13 -0.92 15.99
CA TYR A 109 17.77 -1.37 16.29
C TYR A 109 16.74 -0.71 15.35
N PHE A 110 15.59 -1.37 15.18
CA PHE A 110 14.40 -0.81 14.58
C PHE A 110 13.38 -0.42 15.64
N ASP A 111 12.69 0.71 15.42
CA ASP A 111 11.59 1.11 16.33
C ASP A 111 10.35 0.24 16.08
N PHE A 112 10.07 -0.03 14.80
CA PHE A 112 8.97 -0.89 14.37
C PHE A 112 9.51 -1.97 13.44
N TYR A 113 9.13 -3.22 13.69
CA TYR A 113 9.54 -4.31 12.83
C TYR A 113 8.37 -5.23 12.51
N LEU A 114 8.18 -5.54 11.23
CA LEU A 114 7.01 -6.23 10.73
C LEU A 114 7.37 -7.57 10.09
N LEU A 115 6.56 -8.60 10.36
CA LEU A 115 6.48 -9.75 9.46
C LEU A 115 5.77 -9.30 8.17
N HIS A 116 6.45 -9.41 7.02
CA HIS A 116 6.05 -8.72 5.79
C HIS A 116 5.00 -9.47 4.99
N ALA A 117 3.91 -8.78 4.63
CA ALA A 117 2.87 -9.24 3.71
C ALA A 117 2.24 -10.57 4.13
N MET A 118 1.85 -10.67 5.39
CA MET A 118 1.21 -11.86 5.96
C MET A 118 -0.15 -12.13 5.29
N ASN A 119 -0.42 -13.39 5.08
CA ASN A 119 -1.67 -13.95 4.62
C ASN A 119 -1.79 -15.38 5.19
N LYS A 120 -2.92 -16.04 5.00
CA LYS A 120 -3.17 -17.37 5.58
C LYS A 120 -2.08 -18.41 5.28
N ALA A 121 -1.54 -18.43 4.04
CA ALA A 121 -0.48 -19.36 3.67
C ALA A 121 0.85 -19.04 4.37
N ARG A 122 1.24 -17.77 4.40
CA ARG A 122 2.48 -17.32 5.04
C ARG A 122 2.45 -17.42 6.55
N VAL A 123 1.29 -17.31 7.19
CA VAL A 123 1.14 -17.50 8.64
C VAL A 123 1.61 -18.89 9.04
N ALA A 124 1.05 -19.94 8.42
CA ALA A 124 1.41 -21.32 8.74
C ALA A 124 2.91 -21.60 8.55
N GLU A 125 3.50 -21.09 7.45
CA GLU A 125 4.93 -21.22 7.17
C GLU A 125 5.79 -20.45 8.20
N THR A 126 5.36 -19.23 8.56
CA THR A 126 6.07 -18.39 9.55
C THR A 126 6.01 -19.00 10.96
N GLU A 127 4.88 -19.64 11.34
CA GLU A 127 4.74 -20.39 12.58
C GLU A 127 5.69 -21.60 12.60
N GLU A 128 5.67 -22.41 11.54
CA GLU A 128 6.52 -23.62 11.43
C GLU A 128 8.02 -23.27 11.50
N LEU A 129 8.42 -22.16 10.89
CA LEU A 129 9.81 -21.70 10.84
C LEU A 129 10.24 -20.84 12.04
N GLY A 130 9.34 -20.59 13.02
CA GLY A 130 9.67 -19.86 14.25
C GLY A 130 9.80 -18.35 14.09
N GLY A 131 9.08 -17.73 13.12
CA GLY A 131 9.21 -16.30 12.86
C GLY A 131 8.65 -15.40 13.95
N TYR A 132 7.59 -15.82 14.63
CA TYR A 132 7.02 -15.09 15.77
C TYR A 132 7.95 -15.12 16.99
N GLU A 133 8.55 -16.26 17.28
CA GLU A 133 9.55 -16.41 18.34
C GLU A 133 10.80 -15.56 18.04
N PHE A 134 11.21 -15.51 16.76
CA PHE A 134 12.36 -14.71 16.34
C PHE A 134 12.14 -13.22 16.66
N VAL A 135 11.02 -12.62 16.23
CA VAL A 135 10.78 -11.19 16.45
C VAL A 135 10.62 -10.86 17.94
N GLN A 136 10.03 -11.76 18.75
CA GLN A 136 9.96 -11.63 20.21
C GLN A 136 11.36 -11.68 20.85
N LYS A 137 12.24 -12.58 20.40
CA LYS A 137 13.64 -12.66 20.84
C LYS A 137 14.37 -11.35 20.54
N MET A 138 14.28 -10.83 19.30
CA MET A 138 14.92 -9.56 18.93
C MET A 138 14.38 -8.37 19.73
N LYS A 139 13.11 -8.38 20.06
CA LYS A 139 12.52 -7.39 20.98
C LYS A 139 13.07 -7.51 22.38
N ALA A 140 13.18 -8.71 22.92
CA ALA A 140 13.76 -8.95 24.26
C ALA A 140 15.25 -8.53 24.32
N GLU A 141 15.99 -8.67 23.23
CA GLU A 141 17.37 -8.20 23.09
C GLU A 141 17.49 -6.67 22.87
N GLY A 142 16.36 -5.96 22.74
CA GLY A 142 16.31 -4.52 22.51
C GLY A 142 16.63 -4.07 21.08
N LYS A 143 16.77 -5.01 20.15
CA LYS A 143 17.01 -4.75 18.71
C LYS A 143 15.75 -4.36 17.95
N ILE A 144 14.58 -4.64 18.52
CA ILE A 144 13.26 -4.19 18.04
C ILE A 144 12.53 -3.55 19.23
N LYS A 145 11.87 -2.40 18.99
CA LYS A 145 11.05 -1.76 20.04
C LYS A 145 9.60 -2.25 19.99
N HIS A 146 9.00 -2.29 18.79
CA HIS A 146 7.62 -2.73 18.59
C HIS A 146 7.55 -3.76 17.46
N ILE A 147 6.84 -4.88 17.71
CA ILE A 147 6.65 -5.97 16.76
C ILE A 147 5.23 -5.97 16.20
N GLY A 148 5.10 -6.18 14.90
CA GLY A 148 3.82 -6.26 14.21
C GLY A 148 3.93 -6.98 12.87
N PHE A 149 2.95 -6.83 12.04
CA PHE A 149 2.94 -7.41 10.69
C PHE A 149 2.17 -6.56 9.70
N SER A 150 2.51 -6.64 8.42
CA SER A 150 1.67 -6.13 7.33
C SER A 150 0.81 -7.25 6.77
N PHE A 151 -0.44 -6.95 6.42
CA PHE A 151 -1.45 -7.95 6.14
C PHE A 151 -2.19 -7.70 4.83
N HIS A 152 -2.43 -8.79 4.05
CA HIS A 152 -3.08 -8.75 2.75
C HIS A 152 -3.96 -9.99 2.53
N ASP A 153 -5.00 -10.17 3.37
CA ASP A 153 -5.95 -11.27 3.24
C ASP A 153 -7.32 -10.86 3.84
N THR A 154 -8.19 -11.81 4.09
CA THR A 154 -9.53 -11.61 4.64
C THR A 154 -9.54 -11.28 6.13
N ALA A 155 -10.60 -10.63 6.60
CA ALA A 155 -10.78 -10.33 8.02
C ALA A 155 -10.80 -11.58 8.92
N ASP A 156 -11.32 -12.71 8.41
CA ASP A 156 -11.31 -13.98 9.15
C ASP A 156 -9.88 -14.49 9.38
N ALA A 157 -9.01 -14.37 8.37
CA ALA A 157 -7.60 -14.71 8.51
C ALA A 157 -6.88 -13.78 9.49
N LEU A 158 -7.22 -12.48 9.49
CA LEU A 158 -6.69 -11.53 10.47
C LEU A 158 -7.15 -11.85 11.89
N ASP A 159 -8.42 -12.23 12.08
CA ASP A 159 -8.97 -12.63 13.37
C ASP A 159 -8.22 -13.84 13.94
N GLU A 160 -7.90 -14.83 13.09
CA GLU A 160 -7.13 -16.01 13.49
C GLU A 160 -5.70 -15.62 13.93
N ILE A 161 -5.02 -14.74 13.18
CA ILE A 161 -3.67 -14.27 13.54
C ILE A 161 -3.71 -13.54 14.89
N LEU A 162 -4.57 -12.55 15.06
CA LEU A 162 -4.60 -11.73 16.28
C LEU A 162 -5.04 -12.51 17.51
N LYS A 163 -5.83 -13.58 17.33
CA LYS A 163 -6.20 -14.49 18.39
C LYS A 163 -5.03 -15.37 18.84
N ASN A 164 -4.23 -15.87 17.88
CA ASN A 164 -3.16 -16.82 18.15
C ASN A 164 -1.85 -16.12 18.55
N HIS A 165 -1.65 -14.87 18.10
CA HIS A 165 -0.45 -14.07 18.34
C HIS A 165 -0.76 -12.75 19.04
N PRO A 166 -1.23 -12.78 20.30
CA PRO A 166 -1.56 -11.59 21.09
C PRO A 166 -0.34 -10.73 21.44
N GLU A 167 0.87 -11.22 21.18
CA GLU A 167 2.13 -10.49 21.31
C GLU A 167 2.34 -9.44 20.21
N MET A 168 1.62 -9.53 19.08
CA MET A 168 1.70 -8.53 18.01
C MET A 168 1.06 -7.22 18.48
N GLU A 169 1.85 -6.14 18.46
CA GLU A 169 1.48 -4.86 19.06
C GLU A 169 0.77 -3.93 18.10
N PHE A 170 0.90 -4.14 16.80
CA PHE A 170 0.25 -3.36 15.75
C PHE A 170 0.10 -4.16 14.46
N VAL A 171 -0.79 -3.71 13.59
CA VAL A 171 -0.96 -4.28 12.25
C VAL A 171 -0.95 -3.19 11.19
N GLN A 172 -0.29 -3.44 10.05
CA GLN A 172 -0.31 -2.57 8.89
C GLN A 172 -1.34 -3.08 7.88
N LEU A 173 -2.40 -2.29 7.63
CA LEU A 173 -3.54 -2.65 6.79
C LEU A 173 -3.64 -1.74 5.55
N GLN A 174 -4.11 -2.31 4.44
CA GLN A 174 -4.49 -1.56 3.26
C GLN A 174 -5.87 -0.92 3.49
N ILE A 175 -5.91 0.40 3.66
CA ILE A 175 -7.16 1.13 3.89
C ILE A 175 -7.19 2.40 3.04
N ASN A 176 -8.29 2.60 2.31
CA ASN A 176 -8.66 3.85 1.66
C ASN A 176 -10.19 3.90 1.50
N TYR A 177 -10.75 5.07 1.24
CA TYR A 177 -12.19 5.25 1.17
C TYR A 177 -12.87 4.47 0.02
N TYR A 178 -12.15 4.21 -1.08
CA TYR A 178 -12.68 3.47 -2.23
C TYR A 178 -12.78 1.96 -1.95
N ASP A 179 -11.78 1.41 -1.26
CA ASP A 179 -11.73 -0.01 -0.91
C ASP A 179 -12.42 -0.33 0.44
N TRP A 180 -13.00 0.68 1.11
CA TRP A 180 -13.57 0.52 2.46
C TRP A 180 -14.59 -0.62 2.54
N GLU A 181 -15.52 -0.70 1.57
CA GLU A 181 -16.53 -1.76 1.46
C GLU A 181 -16.15 -2.85 0.44
N SER A 182 -14.92 -2.89 -0.04
CA SER A 182 -14.47 -3.88 -1.02
C SER A 182 -14.44 -5.29 -0.42
N GLU A 183 -15.18 -6.22 -1.00
CA GLU A 183 -15.12 -7.64 -0.60
C GLU A 183 -13.76 -8.30 -0.91
N ASN A 184 -12.97 -7.75 -1.83
CA ASN A 184 -11.64 -8.27 -2.17
C ASN A 184 -10.54 -7.79 -1.20
N VAL A 185 -10.62 -6.54 -0.72
CA VAL A 185 -9.63 -5.94 0.19
C VAL A 185 -10.08 -6.05 1.63
N GLN A 186 -11.37 -5.97 1.87
CA GLN A 186 -12.03 -6.04 3.18
C GLN A 186 -11.50 -5.00 4.18
N SER A 187 -11.20 -3.78 3.71
CA SER A 187 -10.58 -2.74 4.54
C SER A 187 -11.33 -2.49 5.83
N ARG A 188 -12.67 -2.28 5.78
CA ARG A 188 -13.50 -2.06 6.96
C ARG A 188 -13.50 -3.26 7.89
N LYS A 189 -13.73 -4.46 7.35
CA LYS A 189 -13.78 -5.69 8.15
C LYS A 189 -12.44 -5.96 8.86
N CYS A 190 -11.31 -5.76 8.18
CA CYS A 190 -9.98 -5.89 8.78
C CYS A 190 -9.73 -4.82 9.85
N TYR A 191 -10.13 -3.56 9.60
CA TYR A 191 -10.03 -2.49 10.59
C TYR A 191 -10.87 -2.81 11.85
N GLU A 192 -12.13 -3.22 11.71
CA GLU A 192 -13.00 -3.60 12.81
C GLU A 192 -12.45 -4.81 13.59
N THR A 193 -11.80 -5.75 12.88
CA THR A 193 -11.10 -6.88 13.53
C THR A 193 -9.94 -6.38 14.38
N ALA A 194 -9.10 -5.47 13.88
CA ALA A 194 -8.02 -4.89 14.67
C ALA A 194 -8.56 -4.13 15.91
N VAL A 195 -9.64 -3.36 15.76
CA VAL A 195 -10.34 -2.67 16.87
C VAL A 195 -10.83 -3.67 17.91
N LYS A 196 -11.46 -4.79 17.49
CA LYS A 196 -11.94 -5.86 18.38
C LYS A 196 -10.85 -6.40 19.31
N TYR A 197 -9.64 -6.53 18.80
CA TYR A 197 -8.47 -6.99 19.60
C TYR A 197 -7.70 -5.86 20.30
N GLY A 198 -8.10 -4.60 20.08
CA GLY A 198 -7.38 -3.43 20.63
C GLY A 198 -5.98 -3.26 20.04
N VAL A 199 -5.76 -3.73 18.81
CA VAL A 199 -4.49 -3.64 18.10
C VAL A 199 -4.47 -2.39 17.23
N PRO A 200 -3.57 -1.41 17.47
CA PRO A 200 -3.44 -0.19 16.69
C PRO A 200 -3.06 -0.46 15.24
N VAL A 201 -3.53 0.42 14.35
CA VAL A 201 -3.37 0.26 12.90
C VAL A 201 -2.41 1.29 12.32
N ILE A 202 -1.47 0.82 11.50
CA ILE A 202 -0.75 1.61 10.50
C ILE A 202 -1.49 1.43 9.16
N VAL A 203 -1.76 2.52 8.46
CA VAL A 203 -2.41 2.45 7.14
C VAL A 203 -1.38 2.48 6.04
N MET A 204 -1.45 1.52 5.11
CA MET A 204 -0.79 1.55 3.82
C MET A 204 -1.81 1.76 2.69
N GLU A 205 -1.38 2.25 1.53
CA GLU A 205 -2.21 2.53 0.35
C GLU A 205 -3.37 3.53 0.60
N PRO A 206 -3.18 4.59 1.39
CA PRO A 206 -4.26 5.54 1.68
C PRO A 206 -4.80 6.21 0.42
N VAL A 207 -3.97 6.39 -0.61
CA VAL A 207 -4.29 6.99 -1.91
C VAL A 207 -4.41 5.93 -3.02
N LYS A 208 -4.55 4.64 -2.66
CA LYS A 208 -4.69 3.51 -3.61
C LYS A 208 -3.62 3.53 -4.72
N GLY A 209 -2.35 3.56 -4.32
CA GLY A 209 -1.22 3.61 -5.26
C GLY A 209 -1.09 4.92 -6.04
N GLY A 210 -1.79 5.97 -5.64
CA GLY A 210 -1.84 7.28 -6.30
C GLY A 210 -3.08 7.48 -7.18
N THR A 211 -3.95 6.48 -7.36
CA THR A 211 -5.15 6.63 -8.20
C THR A 211 -6.16 7.61 -7.62
N LEU A 212 -6.30 7.66 -6.29
CA LEU A 212 -7.23 8.58 -5.63
C LEU A 212 -6.73 10.05 -5.60
N ALA A 213 -5.51 10.30 -6.05
CA ALA A 213 -5.04 11.67 -6.32
C ALA A 213 -5.48 12.17 -7.72
N ASN A 214 -6.07 11.28 -8.55
CA ASN A 214 -6.53 11.58 -9.90
C ASN A 214 -7.92 10.95 -10.06
N LEU A 215 -8.95 11.76 -10.07
CA LEU A 215 -10.34 11.30 -10.15
C LEU A 215 -10.96 11.66 -11.49
N ALA A 216 -11.91 10.84 -11.96
CA ALA A 216 -12.78 11.23 -13.08
C ALA A 216 -13.51 12.55 -12.75
N PRO A 217 -13.81 13.39 -13.80
CA PRO A 217 -14.37 14.73 -13.59
C PRO A 217 -15.60 14.74 -12.67
N GLU A 218 -16.53 13.80 -12.82
CA GLU A 218 -17.76 13.72 -12.05
C GLU A 218 -17.50 13.50 -10.55
N ALA A 219 -16.49 12.70 -10.21
CA ALA A 219 -16.08 12.46 -8.83
C ALA A 219 -15.24 13.63 -8.29
N ALA A 220 -14.40 14.23 -9.13
CA ALA A 220 -13.54 15.36 -8.78
C ALA A 220 -14.38 16.62 -8.41
N GLU A 221 -15.46 16.89 -9.14
CA GLU A 221 -16.35 18.02 -8.86
C GLU A 221 -16.97 17.99 -7.46
N VAL A 222 -17.24 16.80 -6.93
CA VAL A 222 -17.76 16.64 -5.57
C VAL A 222 -16.77 17.17 -4.53
N LEU A 223 -15.47 16.81 -4.64
CA LEU A 223 -14.45 17.27 -3.69
C LEU A 223 -14.14 18.76 -3.86
N LYS A 224 -14.09 19.25 -5.10
CA LYS A 224 -13.92 20.70 -5.37
C LYS A 224 -15.05 21.53 -4.79
N GLY A 225 -16.26 21.00 -4.74
CA GLY A 225 -17.40 21.65 -4.10
C GLY A 225 -17.30 21.76 -2.58
N LEU A 226 -16.43 20.96 -1.94
CA LEU A 226 -16.15 21.01 -0.51
C LEU A 226 -15.01 21.99 -0.20
N ASP A 227 -13.92 21.89 -0.95
CA ASP A 227 -12.74 22.74 -0.83
C ASP A 227 -12.01 22.76 -2.20
N GLU A 228 -12.04 23.92 -2.87
CA GLU A 228 -11.46 24.10 -4.21
C GLU A 228 -9.92 24.03 -4.19
N ASP A 229 -9.30 24.43 -3.07
CA ASP A 229 -7.85 24.49 -2.91
C ASP A 229 -7.26 23.18 -2.39
N ALA A 230 -8.07 22.27 -1.85
CA ALA A 230 -7.60 21.00 -1.30
C ALA A 230 -7.27 19.98 -2.41
N SER A 231 -6.12 19.30 -2.28
CA SER A 231 -5.79 18.19 -3.17
C SER A 231 -6.72 16.97 -2.91
N TYR A 232 -6.99 16.18 -3.96
CA TYR A 232 -7.77 14.94 -3.77
C TYR A 232 -7.03 13.95 -2.85
N ALA A 233 -5.69 13.97 -2.84
CA ALA A 233 -4.88 13.18 -1.93
C ALA A 233 -5.13 13.57 -0.47
N SER A 234 -5.38 14.85 -0.16
CA SER A 234 -5.66 15.32 1.19
C SER A 234 -6.92 14.68 1.78
N PHE A 235 -7.99 14.57 0.98
CA PHE A 235 -9.21 13.87 1.41
C PHE A 235 -8.95 12.40 1.69
N ALA A 236 -8.17 11.71 0.85
CA ALA A 236 -7.87 10.29 1.00
C ALA A 236 -7.00 10.01 2.24
N VAL A 237 -5.95 10.80 2.46
CA VAL A 237 -5.06 10.64 3.62
C VAL A 237 -5.77 11.04 4.91
N ARG A 238 -6.51 12.14 4.91
CA ARG A 238 -7.28 12.59 6.09
C ARG A 238 -8.42 11.62 6.42
N TYR A 239 -9.04 10.98 5.43
CA TYR A 239 -10.07 9.95 5.65
C TYR A 239 -9.54 8.85 6.58
N VAL A 240 -8.43 8.23 6.21
CA VAL A 240 -7.87 7.14 7.01
C VAL A 240 -7.26 7.63 8.32
N ALA A 241 -6.68 8.82 8.34
CA ALA A 241 -6.14 9.43 9.56
C ALA A 241 -7.22 9.79 10.59
N SER A 242 -8.48 9.97 10.13
CA SER A 242 -9.65 10.25 10.99
C SER A 242 -10.20 9.02 11.70
N LEU A 243 -9.75 7.81 11.34
CA LEU A 243 -10.15 6.58 12.02
C LEU A 243 -9.46 6.49 13.40
N ASP A 244 -10.24 6.26 14.46
CA ASP A 244 -9.76 6.34 15.85
C ASP A 244 -8.60 5.41 16.17
N ASN A 245 -8.63 4.17 15.65
CA ASN A 245 -7.61 3.16 15.90
C ASN A 245 -6.38 3.26 14.98
N VAL A 246 -6.33 4.29 14.12
CA VAL A 246 -5.17 4.56 13.24
C VAL A 246 -4.22 5.51 13.94
N PHE A 247 -2.99 5.06 14.19
CA PHE A 247 -1.95 5.90 14.77
C PHE A 247 -0.92 6.41 13.74
N MET A 248 -0.80 5.77 12.57
CA MET A 248 0.11 6.17 11.50
C MET A 248 -0.48 5.91 10.12
N VAL A 249 -0.27 6.83 9.19
CA VAL A 249 -0.65 6.73 7.78
C VAL A 249 0.58 6.84 6.92
N LEU A 250 0.90 5.79 6.15
CA LEU A 250 2.07 5.79 5.27
C LEU A 250 1.71 6.35 3.91
N SER A 251 2.36 7.41 3.50
CA SER A 251 2.29 7.93 2.14
C SER A 251 3.60 7.69 1.40
N GLY A 252 3.50 7.03 0.23
CA GLY A 252 4.61 6.94 -0.73
C GLY A 252 4.62 8.21 -1.59
N MET A 253 5.63 9.04 -1.40
CA MET A 253 5.80 10.31 -2.10
C MET A 253 6.99 10.18 -3.05
N SER A 254 6.74 10.36 -4.36
CA SER A 254 7.73 10.15 -5.42
C SER A 254 8.35 11.44 -5.94
N ASP A 255 7.81 12.58 -5.53
CA ASP A 255 8.31 13.91 -5.87
C ASP A 255 8.12 14.91 -4.71
N TYR A 256 8.76 16.06 -4.86
CA TYR A 256 8.77 17.09 -3.82
C TYR A 256 7.39 17.76 -3.63
N GLU A 257 6.59 17.86 -4.68
CA GLU A 257 5.26 18.49 -4.64
C GLU A 257 4.31 17.65 -3.81
N GLN A 258 4.31 16.33 -3.99
CA GLN A 258 3.54 15.38 -3.16
C GLN A 258 3.94 15.48 -1.68
N LEU A 259 5.24 15.62 -1.39
CA LEU A 259 5.71 15.82 -0.02
C LEU A 259 5.18 17.13 0.58
N VAL A 260 5.31 18.23 -0.16
CA VAL A 260 4.87 19.55 0.30
C VAL A 260 3.37 19.54 0.56
N ASP A 261 2.58 18.96 -0.35
CA ASP A 261 1.13 18.81 -0.22
C ASP A 261 0.76 17.97 1.01
N ASN A 262 1.23 16.71 1.09
CA ASN A 262 0.88 15.81 2.19
C ASN A 262 1.27 16.35 3.56
N THR A 263 2.43 16.96 3.68
CA THR A 263 2.88 17.54 4.95
C THR A 263 2.17 18.86 5.29
N SER A 264 1.55 19.56 4.33
CA SER A 264 0.84 20.81 4.59
C SER A 264 -0.40 20.59 5.46
N TYR A 265 -1.27 19.66 5.08
CA TYR A 265 -2.52 19.36 5.79
C TYR A 265 -2.34 18.38 6.96
N MET A 266 -1.24 17.60 6.98
CA MET A 266 -0.95 16.68 8.09
C MET A 266 -0.10 17.31 9.21
N LYS A 267 0.49 18.49 9.00
CA LYS A 267 1.28 19.19 10.02
C LYS A 267 0.43 19.56 11.25
N GLU A 268 -0.78 20.06 11.00
CA GLU A 268 -1.79 20.36 12.01
C GLU A 268 -3.05 19.60 11.63
N PHE A 269 -3.00 18.27 11.75
CA PHE A 269 -4.06 17.38 11.31
C PHE A 269 -5.41 17.71 11.95
N VAL A 270 -6.39 17.93 11.09
CA VAL A 270 -7.80 18.06 11.47
C VAL A 270 -8.58 16.90 10.87
N PRO A 271 -9.29 16.10 11.68
CA PRO A 271 -10.17 15.05 11.19
C PRO A 271 -11.19 15.58 10.18
N LEU A 272 -11.64 14.71 9.28
CA LEU A 272 -12.68 15.07 8.32
C LEU A 272 -13.98 15.44 9.04
N SER A 273 -14.57 16.58 8.64
CA SER A 273 -15.91 16.98 9.04
C SER A 273 -16.98 16.03 8.50
N GLU A 274 -18.19 16.05 9.05
CA GLU A 274 -19.32 15.26 8.53
C GLU A 274 -19.61 15.58 7.06
N ALA A 275 -19.54 16.84 6.65
CA ALA A 275 -19.74 17.24 5.26
C ALA A 275 -18.68 16.66 4.31
N GLU A 276 -17.42 16.60 4.73
CA GLU A 276 -16.34 15.98 3.94
C GLU A 276 -16.52 14.45 3.86
N GLN A 277 -16.95 13.79 4.94
CA GLN A 277 -17.25 12.35 4.94
C GLN A 277 -18.43 12.02 4.00
N GLU A 278 -19.52 12.82 4.03
CA GLU A 278 -20.63 12.69 3.10
C GLU A 278 -20.20 12.95 1.65
N GLY A 279 -19.29 13.89 1.43
CA GLY A 279 -18.71 14.16 0.12
C GLY A 279 -17.92 12.97 -0.41
N ILE A 280 -17.08 12.35 0.42
CA ILE A 280 -16.35 11.13 0.06
C ILE A 280 -17.32 9.99 -0.30
N ALA A 281 -18.40 9.80 0.44
CA ALA A 281 -19.43 8.81 0.09
C ALA A 281 -20.00 9.07 -1.31
N LYS A 282 -20.31 10.34 -1.65
CA LYS A 282 -20.76 10.73 -3.00
C LYS A 282 -19.69 10.48 -4.08
N VAL A 283 -18.41 10.69 -3.77
CA VAL A 283 -17.30 10.33 -4.69
C VAL A 283 -17.33 8.84 -4.99
N VAL A 284 -17.42 7.98 -3.98
CA VAL A 284 -17.50 6.52 -4.15
C VAL A 284 -18.72 6.15 -5.00
N GLU A 285 -19.89 6.74 -4.74
CA GLU A 285 -21.09 6.53 -5.55
C GLU A 285 -20.90 6.99 -7.02
N ALA A 286 -20.27 8.14 -7.24
CA ALA A 286 -20.00 8.64 -8.59
C ALA A 286 -19.07 7.70 -9.36
N LEU A 287 -17.96 7.23 -8.71
CA LEU A 287 -17.04 6.27 -9.30
C LEU A 287 -17.70 4.92 -9.60
N ALA A 288 -18.64 4.47 -8.77
CA ALA A 288 -19.39 3.22 -8.97
C ALA A 288 -20.36 3.28 -10.17
N LYS A 289 -20.82 4.48 -10.56
CA LYS A 289 -21.73 4.68 -11.71
C LYS A 289 -21.01 4.73 -13.06
N LEU A 290 -19.68 4.85 -13.08
CA LEU A 290 -18.90 4.91 -14.31
C LEU A 290 -18.98 3.57 -15.09
N PRO A 291 -18.91 3.61 -16.43
CA PRO A 291 -19.10 2.43 -17.28
C PRO A 291 -17.89 1.49 -17.25
N THR A 292 -17.66 0.86 -16.11
CA THR A 292 -16.60 -0.12 -15.93
C THR A 292 -16.99 -1.51 -16.43
N ILE A 293 -16.00 -2.31 -16.80
CA ILE A 293 -16.19 -3.71 -17.16
C ILE A 293 -16.46 -4.51 -15.87
N ALA A 294 -17.62 -5.18 -15.80
CA ALA A 294 -18.08 -5.93 -14.62
C ALA A 294 -17.36 -7.30 -14.45
N CYS A 295 -16.03 -7.29 -14.50
CA CYS A 295 -15.21 -8.49 -14.35
C CYS A 295 -14.97 -8.81 -12.87
N THR A 296 -15.37 -10.02 -12.44
CA THR A 296 -15.21 -10.52 -11.05
C THR A 296 -13.83 -11.11 -10.77
N LYS A 297 -12.92 -11.11 -11.75
CA LYS A 297 -11.53 -11.63 -11.62
C LYS A 297 -11.47 -13.13 -11.27
N CYS A 298 -12.47 -13.91 -11.60
CA CYS A 298 -12.51 -15.36 -11.36
C CYS A 298 -11.43 -16.16 -12.12
N ARG A 299 -10.82 -15.56 -13.19
CA ARG A 299 -9.72 -16.09 -13.99
C ARG A 299 -10.00 -17.30 -14.89
N TYR A 300 -11.22 -17.83 -14.97
CA TYR A 300 -11.54 -18.96 -15.84
C TYR A 300 -11.22 -18.73 -17.31
N CYS A 301 -11.23 -17.48 -17.76
CA CYS A 301 -10.88 -17.08 -19.13
C CYS A 301 -9.36 -17.06 -19.42
N VAL A 302 -8.49 -17.25 -18.44
CA VAL A 302 -7.03 -17.10 -18.62
C VAL A 302 -6.39 -18.38 -19.11
N ASP A 303 -6.70 -19.52 -18.50
CA ASP A 303 -6.00 -20.78 -18.75
C ASP A 303 -6.28 -21.36 -20.15
N GLY A 304 -7.44 -21.04 -20.72
CA GLY A 304 -7.82 -21.45 -22.08
C GLY A 304 -7.42 -20.48 -23.19
N CYS A 305 -6.76 -19.35 -22.88
CA CYS A 305 -6.41 -18.35 -23.88
C CYS A 305 -5.16 -18.74 -24.67
N PRO A 306 -5.25 -19.00 -26.02
CA PRO A 306 -4.11 -19.41 -26.83
C PRO A 306 -3.04 -18.33 -26.97
N GLN A 307 -3.39 -17.06 -26.72
CA GLN A 307 -2.48 -15.92 -26.74
C GLN A 307 -1.95 -15.55 -25.34
N ASN A 308 -2.23 -16.37 -24.31
CA ASN A 308 -1.77 -16.13 -22.95
C ASN A 308 -2.15 -14.71 -22.41
N ILE A 309 -3.32 -14.19 -22.78
CA ILE A 309 -3.77 -12.85 -22.39
C ILE A 309 -4.24 -12.87 -20.94
N ASN A 310 -3.75 -11.96 -20.11
CA ASN A 310 -4.24 -11.76 -18.74
C ASN A 310 -5.51 -10.89 -18.76
N ILE A 311 -6.60 -11.44 -19.29
CA ILE A 311 -7.88 -10.74 -19.49
C ILE A 311 -8.36 -9.97 -18.26
N PRO A 312 -8.42 -10.57 -17.03
CA PRO A 312 -8.86 -9.83 -15.85
C PRO A 312 -7.94 -8.67 -15.47
N GLY A 313 -6.63 -8.83 -15.70
CA GLY A 313 -5.65 -7.76 -15.45
C GLY A 313 -5.83 -6.59 -16.42
N LEU A 314 -6.10 -6.87 -17.68
CA LEU A 314 -6.37 -5.86 -18.71
C LEU A 314 -7.67 -5.10 -18.44
N PHE A 315 -8.73 -5.81 -18.05
CA PHE A 315 -10.01 -5.18 -17.68
C PHE A 315 -9.89 -4.31 -16.43
N GLN A 316 -9.08 -4.73 -15.47
CA GLN A 316 -8.79 -3.88 -14.31
C GLN A 316 -8.03 -2.60 -14.72
N ALA A 317 -7.05 -2.72 -15.62
CA ALA A 317 -6.33 -1.56 -16.12
C ALA A 317 -7.26 -0.57 -16.85
N TYR A 318 -8.18 -1.08 -17.67
CA TYR A 318 -9.20 -0.28 -18.34
C TYR A 318 -10.11 0.43 -17.33
N ASN A 319 -10.63 -0.31 -16.35
CA ASN A 319 -11.49 0.25 -15.30
C ASN A 319 -10.78 1.35 -14.50
N ASN A 320 -9.47 1.18 -14.25
CA ASN A 320 -8.68 2.22 -13.58
C ASN A 320 -8.61 3.51 -14.41
N VAL A 321 -8.48 3.41 -15.75
CA VAL A 321 -8.52 4.60 -16.62
C VAL A 321 -9.90 5.26 -16.61
N VAL A 322 -10.96 4.48 -16.68
CA VAL A 322 -12.34 4.98 -16.63
C VAL A 322 -12.63 5.72 -15.32
N GLN A 323 -12.18 5.19 -14.19
CA GLN A 323 -12.49 5.73 -12.87
C GLN A 323 -11.54 6.85 -12.42
N PHE A 324 -10.27 6.80 -12.82
CA PHE A 324 -9.21 7.66 -12.29
C PHE A 324 -8.46 8.45 -13.37
N GLY A 325 -8.97 8.43 -14.60
CA GLY A 325 -8.37 9.10 -15.74
C GLY A 325 -7.16 8.38 -16.33
N ASP A 326 -6.80 8.77 -17.55
CA ASP A 326 -5.62 8.25 -18.26
C ASP A 326 -4.37 9.01 -17.81
N ASN A 327 -3.52 8.36 -17.04
CA ASN A 327 -2.31 8.94 -16.47
C ASN A 327 -1.22 7.85 -16.23
N ALA A 328 -0.04 8.27 -15.82
CA ALA A 328 1.09 7.35 -15.60
C ALA A 328 0.80 6.24 -14.57
N VAL A 329 -0.04 6.52 -13.57
CA VAL A 329 -0.40 5.55 -12.51
C VAL A 329 -1.32 4.48 -13.09
N THR A 330 -2.40 4.89 -13.79
CA THR A 330 -3.36 3.95 -14.39
C THR A 330 -2.74 3.14 -15.52
N ARG A 331 -1.87 3.75 -16.35
CA ARG A 331 -1.11 3.05 -17.41
C ARG A 331 -0.10 2.04 -16.86
N ARG A 332 0.38 2.19 -15.62
CA ARG A 332 1.27 1.20 -14.98
C ARG A 332 0.57 -0.15 -14.78
N SER A 333 -0.72 -0.14 -14.46
CA SER A 333 -1.50 -1.39 -14.28
C SER A 333 -1.58 -2.20 -15.59
N TYR A 334 -1.72 -1.52 -16.74
CA TYR A 334 -1.66 -2.18 -18.04
C TYR A 334 -0.28 -2.81 -18.30
N LYS A 335 0.81 -2.05 -18.11
CA LYS A 335 2.18 -2.55 -18.26
C LYS A 335 2.46 -3.78 -17.39
N GLN A 336 1.93 -3.79 -16.17
CA GLN A 336 2.04 -4.94 -15.28
C GLN A 336 1.21 -6.14 -15.77
N ALA A 337 0.01 -5.90 -16.30
CA ALA A 337 -0.88 -6.95 -16.78
C ALA A 337 -0.33 -7.68 -18.00
N ILE A 338 0.44 -7.01 -18.85
CA ILE A 338 1.06 -7.57 -20.08
C ILE A 338 2.47 -8.14 -19.85
N LYS A 339 3.04 -7.98 -18.64
CA LYS A 339 4.38 -8.54 -18.35
C LYS A 339 4.35 -10.06 -18.49
N ASP A 340 5.13 -10.57 -19.43
CA ASP A 340 5.20 -12.00 -19.81
C ASP A 340 3.85 -12.59 -20.29
N ARG A 341 2.97 -11.74 -20.84
CA ARG A 341 1.62 -12.06 -21.31
C ARG A 341 1.32 -11.43 -22.68
N GLY A 342 0.25 -11.88 -23.32
CA GLY A 342 -0.23 -11.29 -24.56
C GLY A 342 -0.85 -9.91 -24.38
N LEU A 343 -0.70 -9.05 -25.40
CA LEU A 343 -1.38 -7.76 -25.50
C LEU A 343 -2.89 -7.96 -25.70
N ALA A 344 -3.70 -6.92 -25.45
CA ALA A 344 -5.13 -6.97 -25.76
C ALA A 344 -5.38 -7.15 -27.26
N SER A 345 -4.61 -6.45 -28.10
CA SER A 345 -4.65 -6.56 -29.56
C SER A 345 -4.21 -7.93 -30.11
N SER A 346 -3.51 -8.74 -29.32
CA SER A 346 -3.12 -10.10 -29.71
C SER A 346 -4.30 -11.09 -29.75
N CYS A 347 -5.52 -10.67 -29.39
CA CYS A 347 -6.70 -11.51 -29.37
C CYS A 347 -7.05 -12.06 -30.76
N VAL A 348 -7.01 -13.38 -30.92
CA VAL A 348 -7.37 -14.07 -32.18
C VAL A 348 -8.87 -14.34 -32.33
N LYS A 349 -9.70 -13.80 -31.44
CA LYS A 349 -11.18 -13.87 -31.46
C LYS A 349 -11.76 -15.30 -31.43
N CYS A 350 -11.05 -16.27 -30.84
CA CYS A 350 -11.48 -17.69 -30.80
C CYS A 350 -12.74 -17.95 -29.95
N GLY A 351 -13.14 -17.04 -29.04
CA GLY A 351 -14.36 -17.16 -28.22
C GLY A 351 -14.24 -18.01 -26.96
N LEU A 352 -13.18 -18.81 -26.78
CA LEU A 352 -13.02 -19.73 -25.63
C LEU A 352 -13.16 -19.06 -24.26
N CYS A 353 -12.71 -17.81 -24.14
CA CYS A 353 -12.80 -17.03 -22.90
C CYS A 353 -14.24 -16.62 -22.56
N GLU A 354 -15.08 -16.38 -23.53
CA GLU A 354 -16.49 -16.01 -23.36
C GLU A 354 -17.34 -17.21 -22.94
N GLU A 355 -17.04 -18.40 -23.49
CA GLU A 355 -17.69 -19.67 -23.09
C GLU A 355 -17.45 -19.99 -21.61
N GLN A 356 -16.30 -19.60 -21.06
CA GLN A 356 -15.91 -19.84 -19.68
C GLN A 356 -16.29 -18.70 -18.73
N CYS A 357 -16.82 -17.58 -19.22
CA CYS A 357 -17.09 -16.40 -18.40
C CYS A 357 -18.42 -16.53 -17.64
N PRO A 358 -18.43 -16.64 -16.28
CA PRO A 358 -19.67 -16.71 -15.51
C PRO A 358 -20.49 -15.40 -15.55
N GLN A 359 -19.86 -14.30 -15.98
CA GLN A 359 -20.51 -12.98 -16.10
C GLN A 359 -21.01 -12.73 -17.53
N HIS A 360 -20.84 -13.69 -18.45
CA HIS A 360 -21.25 -13.59 -19.85
C HIS A 360 -20.78 -12.31 -20.55
N LEU A 361 -19.51 -11.87 -20.23
CA LEU A 361 -18.92 -10.66 -20.82
C LEU A 361 -18.54 -10.93 -22.29
N GLU A 362 -18.78 -9.97 -23.15
CA GLU A 362 -18.33 -9.92 -24.57
C GLU A 362 -16.82 -9.60 -24.61
N ILE A 363 -16.01 -10.56 -24.15
CA ILE A 363 -14.58 -10.36 -23.86
C ILE A 363 -13.80 -9.93 -25.10
N ARG A 364 -14.14 -10.44 -26.27
CA ARG A 364 -13.46 -10.09 -27.53
C ARG A 364 -13.62 -8.61 -27.87
N GLU A 365 -14.84 -8.07 -27.77
CA GLU A 365 -15.13 -6.66 -28.00
C GLU A 365 -14.53 -5.77 -26.91
N LEU A 366 -14.57 -6.24 -25.66
CA LEU A 366 -13.99 -5.51 -24.55
C LEU A 366 -12.45 -5.44 -24.65
N LEU A 367 -11.79 -6.47 -25.18
CA LEU A 367 -10.35 -6.42 -25.45
C LEU A 367 -9.99 -5.43 -26.55
N GLU A 368 -10.85 -5.23 -27.57
CA GLU A 368 -10.67 -4.18 -28.57
C GLU A 368 -10.67 -2.79 -27.92
N LYS A 369 -11.67 -2.51 -27.05
CA LYS A 369 -11.71 -1.24 -26.29
C LYS A 369 -10.47 -1.04 -25.41
N VAL A 370 -9.96 -2.11 -24.80
CA VAL A 370 -8.71 -2.05 -24.02
C VAL A 370 -7.54 -1.69 -24.92
N ALA A 371 -7.41 -2.31 -26.10
CA ALA A 371 -6.35 -2.01 -27.05
C ALA A 371 -6.42 -0.55 -27.54
N GLU A 372 -7.61 -0.04 -27.87
CA GLU A 372 -7.81 1.36 -28.27
C GLU A 372 -7.30 2.37 -27.22
N VAL A 373 -7.39 2.04 -25.94
CA VAL A 373 -6.94 2.93 -24.84
C VAL A 373 -5.44 2.84 -24.61
N PHE A 374 -4.83 1.67 -24.73
CA PHE A 374 -3.46 1.43 -24.25
C PHE A 374 -2.42 1.20 -25.34
N GLU A 375 -2.84 0.79 -26.53
CA GLU A 375 -1.98 0.37 -27.64
C GLU A 375 -2.10 1.28 -28.85
#